data_600d97e22f99325d7d0b6f76319939da
#
_entry.id   600d97e22f99325d7d0b6f76319939da
#
_cell.length_a   1.000
_cell.length_b   1.000
_cell.length_c   1.000
_cell.angle_alpha   90.00
_cell.angle_beta   90.00
_cell.angle_gamma   90.00
#
_symmetry.space_group_name_H-M   'P 1'
#
loop_
_entity.id
_entity.type
_entity.pdbx_description
1 polymer ?
#
loop_
_entity_poly.entity_id
_entity_poly.type
_entity_poly.pdbx_seq_one_letter_code
_entity_poly.pdbx_strand_id
1 'polypeptide(L)'
;MAGKLTREVYSRNGRDISIYHRETDPKKIAQCPAIADEVFDALEWQEDFTGIPYPFAKYDVIILPGFQYGGMEHTGATLYTDRRMFLDEHPTLNERLSRSSLIAHETSHMWFGDYVTMKWFDDVWTKEVFANYFASRIVEPLYPDVNHRLNFIRDYIPASYSEDRTSGANPIKQDLDNLRNAGLVYGNIIYDKSPVIMEMLVRVLGEDAFQQGIREYLTTYAYGNATWEGLIRILNKYTEEDLAAWSEVWVNQKGMPEITASVKDGELVVEQRDPLGRGLKWPQELTYRVICGTDSEEIPVSLEGNSDSFRMKLSFLPNGNCVILPNINGRGYGFFKITEGESSGLWSVLRSSEDEVLKGSLLITLYENLRWKTISPQGFREEMLAYLPNESNSLLFSMALSYLGDCQRIFPSDSRPLEQVLWKIVTTNPVSQHRLQAFRLYRSIADSEEAVQRLYTLWQERKAPKDCTLSESDYIGLSYMLAMHFPEKADKIIATQLSRIQNPDRKKEYQFISPSVSPRKEERDSVFASLLIAGNRRVEP
;
A
#
# COMPACT_ATOMS: atom_id res chain seq x y z
N MET A 1 -16.49 -20.77 15.21
CA MET A 1 -16.86 -20.89 13.80
C MET A 1 -17.49 -22.26 13.54
N ALA A 2 -18.49 -22.38 12.70
CA ALA A 2 -19.09 -23.64 12.29
C ALA A 2 -19.26 -23.65 10.77
N GLY A 3 -18.80 -24.71 10.12
CA GLY A 3 -18.87 -24.84 8.68
C GLY A 3 -18.25 -26.15 8.19
N LYS A 4 -18.52 -26.52 6.94
CA LYS A 4 -17.88 -27.67 6.30
C LYS A 4 -16.58 -27.17 5.66
N LEU A 5 -15.46 -27.41 6.33
CA LEU A 5 -14.12 -27.03 5.90
C LEU A 5 -13.26 -28.28 5.69
N THR A 6 -12.36 -28.23 4.73
CA THR A 6 -11.25 -29.20 4.59
C THR A 6 -10.14 -28.75 5.53
N ARG A 7 -9.50 -29.70 6.21
CA ARG A 7 -8.36 -29.45 7.11
C ARG A 7 -7.12 -30.11 6.55
N GLU A 8 -6.03 -29.34 6.49
CA GLU A 8 -4.68 -29.82 6.21
C GLU A 8 -3.76 -29.45 7.37
N VAL A 9 -2.77 -30.30 7.68
CA VAL A 9 -1.86 -30.09 8.80
C VAL A 9 -0.43 -30.09 8.29
N TYR A 10 0.33 -29.10 8.73
CA TYR A 10 1.74 -28.92 8.42
C TYR A 10 2.53 -28.81 9.71
N SER A 11 3.73 -29.43 9.75
CA SER A 11 4.57 -29.48 10.96
C SER A 11 5.96 -28.97 10.66
N ARG A 12 6.48 -28.09 11.53
CA ARG A 12 7.88 -27.61 11.50
C ARG A 12 8.39 -27.47 12.93
N ASN A 13 9.56 -28.02 13.22
CA ASN A 13 10.24 -27.88 14.53
C ASN A 13 9.36 -28.26 15.74
N GLY A 14 8.49 -29.28 15.59
CA GLY A 14 7.58 -29.73 16.65
C GLY A 14 6.34 -28.88 16.86
N ARG A 15 6.10 -27.89 16.00
CA ARG A 15 4.88 -27.07 15.96
C ARG A 15 3.99 -27.51 14.80
N ASP A 16 2.71 -27.73 15.07
CA ASP A 16 1.70 -28.02 14.06
C ASP A 16 0.86 -26.78 13.76
N ILE A 17 0.60 -26.54 12.46
CA ILE A 17 -0.33 -25.54 11.94
C ILE A 17 -1.41 -26.25 11.14
N SER A 18 -2.69 -25.98 11.43
CA SER A 18 -3.79 -26.49 10.64
C SER A 18 -4.34 -25.38 9.74
N ILE A 19 -4.48 -25.69 8.45
CA ILE A 19 -5.12 -24.81 7.47
C ILE A 19 -6.52 -25.36 7.17
N TYR A 20 -7.53 -24.52 7.39
CA TYR A 20 -8.93 -24.85 7.10
C TYR A 20 -9.42 -24.00 5.92
N HIS A 21 -10.03 -24.63 4.90
CA HIS A 21 -10.50 -23.93 3.70
C HIS A 21 -11.72 -24.59 3.06
N ARG A 22 -12.30 -23.89 2.10
CA ARG A 22 -13.37 -24.40 1.22
C ARG A 22 -12.97 -24.47 -0.26
N GLU A 23 -11.70 -24.17 -0.56
CA GLU A 23 -11.22 -24.20 -1.94
C GLU A 23 -11.32 -25.60 -2.52
N THR A 24 -11.66 -25.70 -3.80
CA THR A 24 -11.84 -26.93 -4.55
C THR A 24 -10.91 -27.04 -5.77
N ASP A 25 -10.27 -25.94 -6.16
CA ASP A 25 -9.28 -25.94 -7.23
C ASP A 25 -7.97 -26.58 -6.73
N PRO A 26 -7.55 -27.72 -7.31
CA PRO A 26 -6.31 -28.39 -6.88
C PRO A 26 -5.06 -27.51 -6.99
N LYS A 27 -5.00 -26.58 -7.96
CA LYS A 27 -3.86 -25.65 -8.12
C LYS A 27 -3.78 -24.65 -6.99
N LYS A 28 -4.91 -24.22 -6.46
CA LYS A 28 -4.99 -23.31 -5.31
C LYS A 28 -4.70 -24.05 -4.01
N ILE A 29 -5.28 -25.23 -3.83
CA ILE A 29 -5.01 -26.11 -2.66
C ILE A 29 -3.51 -26.44 -2.57
N ALA A 30 -2.84 -26.65 -3.70
CA ALA A 30 -1.40 -26.88 -3.75
C ALA A 30 -0.54 -25.72 -3.20
N GLN A 31 -1.13 -24.58 -2.88
CA GLN A 31 -0.44 -23.45 -2.22
C GLN A 31 -0.44 -23.56 -0.69
N CYS A 32 -1.23 -24.45 -0.09
CA CYS A 32 -1.30 -24.59 1.38
C CYS A 32 0.05 -24.84 2.05
N PRO A 33 0.98 -25.67 1.51
CA PRO A 33 2.32 -25.80 2.09
C PRO A 33 3.06 -24.45 2.16
N ALA A 34 3.05 -23.68 1.08
CA ALA A 34 3.71 -22.36 1.05
C ALA A 34 3.08 -21.38 2.04
N ILE A 35 1.75 -21.40 2.19
CA ILE A 35 1.06 -20.59 3.21
C ILE A 35 1.50 -20.99 4.62
N ALA A 36 1.62 -22.30 4.90
CA ALA A 36 2.11 -22.79 6.18
C ALA A 36 3.57 -22.36 6.44
N ASP A 37 4.42 -22.44 5.41
CA ASP A 37 5.81 -22.00 5.49
C ASP A 37 5.92 -20.52 5.82
N GLU A 38 5.16 -19.65 5.16
CA GLU A 38 5.11 -18.22 5.45
C GLU A 38 4.65 -17.93 6.90
N VAL A 39 3.73 -18.72 7.46
CA VAL A 39 3.31 -18.60 8.87
C VAL A 39 4.43 -19.04 9.81
N PHE A 40 5.11 -20.17 9.53
CA PHE A 40 6.24 -20.62 10.35
C PHE A 40 7.37 -19.59 10.37
N ASP A 41 7.73 -19.05 9.19
CA ASP A 41 8.77 -18.02 9.06
C ASP A 41 8.42 -16.76 9.86
N ALA A 42 7.16 -16.32 9.81
CA ALA A 42 6.70 -15.17 10.58
C ALA A 42 6.75 -15.41 12.10
N LEU A 43 6.34 -16.59 12.55
CA LEU A 43 6.39 -16.97 13.97
C LEU A 43 7.86 -17.03 14.47
N GLU A 44 8.75 -17.71 13.73
CA GLU A 44 10.16 -17.85 14.07
C GLU A 44 10.86 -16.48 14.12
N TRP A 45 10.59 -15.59 13.16
CA TRP A 45 11.13 -14.24 13.14
C TRP A 45 10.69 -13.44 14.37
N GLN A 46 9.39 -13.48 14.73
CA GLN A 46 8.86 -12.74 15.88
C GLN A 46 9.38 -13.30 17.21
N GLU A 47 9.51 -14.61 17.35
CA GLU A 47 10.10 -15.25 18.53
C GLU A 47 11.55 -14.79 18.73
N ASP A 48 12.34 -14.72 17.67
CA ASP A 48 13.73 -14.27 17.71
C ASP A 48 13.84 -12.79 18.04
N PHE A 49 13.06 -11.93 17.36
CA PHE A 49 13.07 -10.49 17.59
C PHE A 49 12.63 -10.13 19.02
N THR A 50 11.53 -10.72 19.49
CA THR A 50 10.95 -10.40 20.80
C THR A 50 11.66 -11.11 21.96
N GLY A 51 12.31 -12.24 21.70
CA GLY A 51 12.82 -13.13 22.73
C GLY A 51 11.72 -13.88 23.51
N ILE A 52 10.49 -13.84 23.04
CA ILE A 52 9.31 -14.44 23.67
C ILE A 52 8.74 -15.49 22.74
N PRO A 53 8.72 -16.79 23.14
CA PRO A 53 8.06 -17.83 22.36
C PRO A 53 6.60 -17.49 22.09
N TYR A 54 6.03 -18.04 21.00
CA TYR A 54 4.61 -17.87 20.69
C TYR A 54 3.74 -18.13 21.92
N PRO A 55 2.98 -17.13 22.42
CA PRO A 55 2.43 -17.18 23.76
C PRO A 55 1.14 -17.99 23.91
N PHE A 56 0.67 -18.65 22.84
CA PHE A 56 -0.62 -19.37 22.85
C PHE A 56 -0.44 -20.85 22.49
N ALA A 57 -1.50 -21.65 22.76
CA ALA A 57 -1.39 -23.12 22.65
C ALA A 57 -1.36 -23.66 21.22
N LYS A 58 -1.95 -22.94 20.24
CA LYS A 58 -2.05 -23.36 18.84
C LYS A 58 -2.17 -22.18 17.91
N TYR A 59 -1.78 -22.39 16.65
CA TYR A 59 -1.98 -21.44 15.55
C TYR A 59 -2.71 -22.15 14.41
N ASP A 60 -3.99 -21.87 14.21
CA ASP A 60 -4.77 -22.37 13.08
C ASP A 60 -5.04 -21.24 12.08
N VAL A 61 -4.92 -21.55 10.80
CA VAL A 61 -5.22 -20.67 9.66
C VAL A 61 -6.58 -21.06 9.09
N ILE A 62 -7.49 -20.10 8.97
CA ILE A 62 -8.84 -20.35 8.47
C ILE A 62 -9.12 -19.43 7.30
N ILE A 63 -9.16 -20.01 6.09
CA ILE A 63 -9.34 -19.28 4.84
C ILE A 63 -10.81 -19.37 4.41
N LEU A 64 -11.46 -18.19 4.35
CA LEU A 64 -12.90 -18.09 4.14
C LEU A 64 -13.21 -17.32 2.86
N PRO A 65 -14.15 -17.82 2.02
CA PRO A 65 -14.73 -17.03 0.96
C PRO A 65 -15.65 -15.97 1.54
N GLY A 66 -15.64 -14.77 0.96
CA GLY A 66 -16.51 -13.68 1.38
C GLY A 66 -16.21 -13.12 2.77
N PHE A 67 -14.99 -13.30 3.28
CA PHE A 67 -14.55 -12.64 4.49
C PHE A 67 -14.30 -11.16 4.22
N GLN A 68 -14.89 -10.29 5.04
CA GLN A 68 -14.94 -8.84 4.78
C GLN A 68 -13.62 -8.11 4.99
N TYR A 69 -12.65 -8.73 5.70
CA TYR A 69 -11.31 -8.18 5.96
C TYR A 69 -10.26 -8.98 5.20
N GLY A 70 -9.03 -8.45 5.12
CA GLY A 70 -7.90 -9.22 4.62
C GLY A 70 -7.58 -10.41 5.51
N GLY A 71 -7.43 -10.12 6.80
CA GLY A 71 -7.22 -11.07 7.89
C GLY A 71 -7.92 -10.62 9.17
N MET A 72 -7.80 -11.43 10.21
CA MET A 72 -8.24 -11.15 11.57
C MET A 72 -7.50 -12.08 12.54
N GLU A 73 -6.82 -11.49 13.49
CA GLU A 73 -5.85 -12.07 14.39
C GLU A 73 -6.40 -12.90 15.53
N HIS A 74 -7.57 -13.50 15.41
CA HIS A 74 -8.14 -14.30 16.50
C HIS A 74 -7.19 -15.36 17.00
N THR A 75 -6.83 -15.29 18.27
CA THR A 75 -5.87 -16.18 18.93
C THR A 75 -6.21 -17.65 18.70
N GLY A 76 -5.28 -18.38 18.09
CA GLY A 76 -5.43 -19.79 17.78
C GLY A 76 -6.41 -20.13 16.64
N ALA A 77 -6.98 -19.13 15.96
CA ALA A 77 -7.93 -19.30 14.85
C ALA A 77 -7.91 -18.07 13.93
N THR A 78 -6.74 -17.72 13.39
CA THR A 78 -6.54 -16.55 12.53
C THR A 78 -7.32 -16.70 11.22
N LEU A 79 -8.15 -15.72 10.91
CA LEU A 79 -9.01 -15.73 9.73
C LEU A 79 -8.36 -14.98 8.58
N TYR A 80 -8.59 -15.45 7.35
CA TYR A 80 -8.10 -14.81 6.13
C TYR A 80 -9.14 -14.87 5.01
N THR A 81 -9.18 -13.88 4.15
CA THR A 81 -9.95 -13.96 2.92
C THR A 81 -9.26 -14.86 1.88
N ASP A 82 -10.03 -15.72 1.23
CA ASP A 82 -9.51 -16.66 0.22
C ASP A 82 -8.80 -15.97 -0.95
N ARG A 83 -9.26 -14.77 -1.33
CA ARG A 83 -8.71 -14.00 -2.46
C ARG A 83 -7.27 -13.52 -2.23
N ARG A 84 -6.91 -13.27 -0.98
CA ARG A 84 -5.56 -12.84 -0.61
C ARG A 84 -4.63 -14.04 -0.40
N MET A 85 -5.19 -15.18 0.01
CA MET A 85 -4.41 -16.39 0.35
C MET A 85 -4.20 -17.31 -0.85
N PHE A 86 -5.23 -17.56 -1.66
CA PHE A 86 -5.14 -18.42 -2.84
C PHE A 86 -4.93 -17.60 -4.10
N LEU A 87 -3.67 -17.35 -4.43
CA LEU A 87 -3.28 -16.58 -5.60
C LEU A 87 -3.63 -17.31 -6.92
N ASP A 88 -3.81 -16.56 -7.98
CA ASP A 88 -4.01 -17.10 -9.32
C ASP A 88 -2.73 -17.82 -9.83
N GLU A 89 -2.82 -18.55 -10.94
CA GLU A 89 -1.74 -19.44 -11.44
C GLU A 89 -0.42 -18.70 -11.74
N HIS A 90 -0.50 -17.44 -12.14
CA HIS A 90 0.65 -16.58 -12.44
C HIS A 90 0.56 -15.25 -11.68
N PRO A 91 0.75 -15.29 -10.35
CA PRO A 91 0.62 -14.08 -9.55
C PRO A 91 1.75 -13.09 -9.84
N THR A 92 1.41 -11.82 -9.81
CA THR A 92 2.41 -10.75 -9.86
C THR A 92 3.26 -10.72 -8.59
N LEU A 93 4.41 -10.04 -8.65
CA LEU A 93 5.23 -9.82 -7.45
C LEU A 93 4.43 -9.14 -6.34
N ASN A 94 3.61 -8.14 -6.69
CA ASN A 94 2.78 -7.43 -5.72
C ASN A 94 1.77 -8.34 -5.03
N GLU A 95 1.14 -9.27 -5.75
CA GLU A 95 0.20 -10.22 -5.16
C GLU A 95 0.90 -11.18 -4.18
N ARG A 96 2.11 -11.64 -4.50
CA ARG A 96 2.92 -12.47 -3.59
C ARG A 96 3.35 -11.71 -2.33
N LEU A 97 3.95 -10.53 -2.50
CA LEU A 97 4.33 -9.66 -1.37
C LEU A 97 3.13 -9.35 -0.48
N SER A 98 1.97 -9.07 -1.08
CA SER A 98 0.74 -8.76 -0.36
C SER A 98 0.22 -9.95 0.47
N ARG A 99 0.36 -11.20 -0.01
CA ARG A 99 0.01 -12.40 0.78
C ARG A 99 0.94 -12.56 1.97
N SER A 100 2.25 -12.53 1.72
CA SER A 100 3.24 -12.70 2.78
C SER A 100 3.16 -11.58 3.82
N SER A 101 2.93 -10.32 3.39
CA SER A 101 2.71 -9.20 4.30
C SER A 101 1.45 -9.37 5.14
N LEU A 102 0.36 -9.88 4.57
CA LEU A 102 -0.87 -10.15 5.32
C LEU A 102 -0.65 -11.23 6.38
N ILE A 103 0.00 -12.35 6.03
CA ILE A 103 0.32 -13.42 6.98
C ILE A 103 1.21 -12.89 8.11
N ALA A 104 2.25 -12.13 7.77
CA ALA A 104 3.16 -11.55 8.74
C ALA A 104 2.46 -10.53 9.66
N HIS A 105 1.53 -9.73 9.13
CA HIS A 105 0.70 -8.79 9.90
C HIS A 105 -0.14 -9.52 10.95
N GLU A 106 -0.95 -10.49 10.55
CA GLU A 106 -1.80 -11.23 11.48
C GLU A 106 -0.99 -12.06 12.49
N THR A 107 0.20 -12.53 12.10
CA THR A 107 1.10 -13.23 13.00
C THR A 107 1.70 -12.28 14.04
N SER A 108 2.08 -11.07 13.64
CA SER A 108 2.63 -10.06 14.56
C SER A 108 1.64 -9.63 15.64
N HIS A 109 0.36 -9.63 15.34
CA HIS A 109 -0.69 -9.35 16.32
C HIS A 109 -0.66 -10.29 17.53
N MET A 110 -0.15 -11.50 17.39
CA MET A 110 -0.04 -12.44 18.51
C MET A 110 0.76 -11.89 19.69
N TRP A 111 1.75 -11.02 19.42
CA TRP A 111 2.50 -10.28 20.45
C TRP A 111 1.92 -8.89 20.67
N PHE A 112 1.49 -8.21 19.60
CA PHE A 112 1.04 -6.82 19.60
C PHE A 112 -0.46 -6.73 19.29
N GLY A 113 -1.28 -6.84 20.29
CA GLY A 113 -2.74 -6.89 20.22
C GLY A 113 -3.33 -7.98 21.10
N ASP A 114 -2.75 -9.19 21.07
CA ASP A 114 -3.23 -10.35 21.81
C ASP A 114 -2.45 -10.59 23.13
N TYR A 115 -1.11 -10.71 23.05
CA TYR A 115 -0.28 -10.89 24.26
C TYR A 115 -0.20 -9.63 25.10
N VAL A 116 0.01 -8.47 24.46
CA VAL A 116 -0.13 -7.14 25.04
C VAL A 116 -1.18 -6.39 24.24
N THR A 117 -2.30 -6.04 24.86
CA THR A 117 -3.37 -5.30 24.20
C THR A 117 -3.42 -3.84 24.66
N MET A 118 -4.18 -2.98 23.95
CA MET A 118 -4.40 -1.60 24.35
C MET A 118 -5.33 -1.52 25.58
N LYS A 119 -5.15 -0.47 26.37
CA LYS A 119 -6.03 -0.18 27.50
C LYS A 119 -7.43 0.27 27.03
N TRP A 120 -7.48 1.04 25.94
CA TRP A 120 -8.70 1.50 25.31
C TRP A 120 -8.49 1.68 23.78
N PHE A 121 -9.55 1.80 23.02
CA PHE A 121 -9.55 1.86 21.57
C PHE A 121 -8.99 3.16 20.97
N ASP A 122 -8.74 4.20 21.74
CA ASP A 122 -7.94 5.36 21.32
C ASP A 122 -6.48 4.99 21.01
N ASP A 123 -5.98 3.90 21.61
CA ASP A 123 -4.69 3.31 21.34
C ASP A 123 -4.75 2.08 20.41
N VAL A 124 -5.90 1.78 19.76
CA VAL A 124 -6.03 0.60 18.86
C VAL A 124 -5.02 0.61 17.72
N TRP A 125 -4.64 1.80 17.28
CA TRP A 125 -3.62 1.97 16.25
C TRP A 125 -2.26 1.36 16.62
N THR A 126 -1.95 1.23 17.91
CA THR A 126 -0.66 0.66 18.35
C THR A 126 -0.49 -0.79 17.92
N LYS A 127 -1.54 -1.61 17.96
CA LYS A 127 -1.46 -2.99 17.47
C LYS A 127 -1.28 -3.02 15.94
N GLU A 128 -1.95 -2.14 15.21
CA GLU A 128 -1.87 -2.08 13.75
C GLU A 128 -0.51 -1.58 13.27
N VAL A 129 0.05 -0.57 13.93
CA VAL A 129 1.38 -0.06 13.55
C VAL A 129 2.46 -1.10 13.74
N PHE A 130 2.42 -1.84 14.86
CA PHE A 130 3.38 -2.91 15.09
C PHE A 130 3.21 -4.05 14.08
N ALA A 131 1.95 -4.45 13.82
CA ALA A 131 1.67 -5.51 12.85
C ALA A 131 2.19 -5.14 11.45
N ASN A 132 1.93 -3.93 10.96
CA ASN A 132 2.41 -3.49 9.66
C ASN A 132 3.93 -3.26 9.61
N TYR A 133 4.50 -2.64 10.64
CA TYR A 133 5.95 -2.40 10.72
C TYR A 133 6.71 -3.73 10.73
N PHE A 134 6.32 -4.68 11.58
CA PHE A 134 6.98 -5.99 11.63
C PHE A 134 6.70 -6.83 10.39
N ALA A 135 5.50 -6.74 9.79
CA ALA A 135 5.24 -7.41 8.53
C ALA A 135 6.25 -7.01 7.45
N SER A 136 6.60 -5.72 7.35
CA SER A 136 7.62 -5.28 6.39
C SER A 136 8.99 -5.92 6.66
N ARG A 137 9.36 -6.10 7.93
CA ARG A 137 10.65 -6.69 8.35
C ARG A 137 10.67 -8.23 8.17
N ILE A 138 9.55 -8.90 8.44
CA ILE A 138 9.41 -10.35 8.28
C ILE A 138 9.48 -10.74 6.80
N VAL A 139 8.93 -9.92 5.92
CA VAL A 139 8.91 -10.19 4.48
C VAL A 139 10.28 -10.00 3.82
N GLU A 140 11.17 -9.18 4.37
CA GLU A 140 12.50 -8.93 3.82
C GLU A 140 13.29 -10.22 3.48
N PRO A 141 13.52 -11.14 4.42
CA PRO A 141 14.28 -12.35 4.15
C PRO A 141 13.56 -13.34 3.20
N LEU A 142 12.24 -13.24 3.05
CA LEU A 142 11.48 -14.12 2.14
C LEU A 142 11.66 -13.72 0.66
N TYR A 143 12.03 -12.48 0.39
CA TYR A 143 12.19 -11.92 -0.96
C TYR A 143 13.51 -11.14 -1.09
N PRO A 144 14.67 -11.80 -1.03
CA PRO A 144 15.98 -11.12 -0.99
C PRO A 144 16.32 -10.32 -2.26
N ASP A 145 15.66 -10.62 -3.38
CA ASP A 145 15.85 -9.90 -4.65
C ASP A 145 14.97 -8.65 -4.78
N VAL A 146 14.14 -8.35 -3.77
CA VAL A 146 13.25 -7.19 -3.78
C VAL A 146 13.91 -6.03 -3.03
N ASN A 147 13.82 -4.84 -3.60
CA ASN A 147 14.18 -3.63 -2.88
C ASN A 147 13.10 -3.30 -1.83
N HIS A 148 13.31 -3.75 -0.60
CA HIS A 148 12.32 -3.60 0.48
C HIS A 148 12.14 -2.15 0.92
N ARG A 149 13.15 -1.28 0.74
CA ARG A 149 12.97 0.15 0.98
C ARG A 149 12.00 0.76 -0.03
N LEU A 150 12.18 0.44 -1.31
CA LEU A 150 11.23 0.85 -2.35
C LEU A 150 9.84 0.28 -2.07
N ASN A 151 9.75 -1.00 -1.69
CA ASN A 151 8.48 -1.63 -1.36
C ASN A 151 7.76 -0.90 -0.22
N PHE A 152 8.48 -0.55 0.86
CA PHE A 152 7.95 0.16 2.00
C PHE A 152 7.37 1.54 1.62
N ILE A 153 8.13 2.36 0.90
CA ILE A 153 7.64 3.69 0.50
C ILE A 153 6.48 3.61 -0.48
N ARG A 154 6.45 2.60 -1.34
CA ARG A 154 5.35 2.33 -2.28
C ARG A 154 4.06 1.95 -1.56
N ASP A 155 4.15 1.08 -0.56
CA ASP A 155 2.98 0.54 0.12
C ASP A 155 2.35 1.57 1.07
N TYR A 156 3.15 2.30 1.83
CA TYR A 156 2.65 3.14 2.93
C TYR A 156 2.50 4.62 2.59
N ILE A 157 3.44 5.25 1.88
CA ILE A 157 3.43 6.72 1.73
C ILE A 157 2.26 7.22 0.88
N PRO A 158 1.95 6.68 -0.31
CA PRO A 158 0.87 7.21 -1.14
C PRO A 158 -0.51 7.06 -0.50
N ALA A 159 -0.75 5.97 0.22
CA ALA A 159 -2.01 5.72 0.92
C ALA A 159 -2.17 6.69 2.09
N SER A 160 -1.14 6.89 2.91
CA SER A 160 -1.16 7.87 4.00
C SER A 160 -1.37 9.30 3.51
N TYR A 161 -0.69 9.72 2.43
CA TYR A 161 -0.88 11.03 1.82
C TYR A 161 -2.29 11.21 1.26
N SER A 162 -2.93 10.14 0.81
CA SER A 162 -4.29 10.21 0.28
C SER A 162 -5.30 10.76 1.29
N GLU A 163 -5.06 10.54 2.57
CA GLU A 163 -5.87 11.03 3.69
C GLU A 163 -5.31 12.33 4.28
N ASP A 164 -4.01 12.40 4.56
CA ASP A 164 -3.37 13.55 5.23
C ASP A 164 -3.46 14.87 4.44
N ARG A 165 -3.57 14.82 3.09
CA ARG A 165 -3.78 16.01 2.26
C ARG A 165 -5.21 16.54 2.28
N THR A 166 -6.15 15.85 2.95
CA THR A 166 -7.56 16.24 2.96
C THR A 166 -7.93 17.01 4.23
N SER A 167 -9.05 17.73 4.17
CA SER A 167 -9.60 18.39 5.36
C SER A 167 -10.10 17.42 6.43
N GLY A 168 -10.34 16.16 6.04
CA GLY A 168 -10.75 15.06 6.91
C GLY A 168 -9.60 14.32 7.59
N ALA A 169 -8.34 14.78 7.40
CA ALA A 169 -7.19 14.17 8.06
C ALA A 169 -7.36 14.14 9.59
N ASN A 170 -7.01 12.99 10.17
CA ASN A 170 -7.04 12.75 11.61
C ASN A 170 -5.62 12.57 12.15
N PRO A 171 -5.38 12.76 13.46
CA PRO A 171 -4.15 12.28 14.09
C PRO A 171 -4.07 10.75 14.06
N ILE A 172 -2.89 10.19 14.30
CA ILE A 172 -2.72 8.74 14.42
C ILE A 172 -3.49 8.24 15.65
N LYS A 173 -3.27 8.87 16.80
CA LYS A 173 -4.07 8.62 18.00
C LYS A 173 -5.36 9.41 17.91
N GLN A 174 -6.49 8.71 17.90
CA GLN A 174 -7.82 9.28 17.76
C GLN A 174 -8.64 8.98 19.01
N ASP A 175 -9.26 10.01 19.58
CA ASP A 175 -10.16 9.83 20.73
C ASP A 175 -11.38 8.99 20.34
N LEU A 176 -11.74 8.03 21.16
CA LEU A 176 -12.90 7.17 20.96
C LEU A 176 -13.76 7.08 22.23
N ASP A 177 -14.80 7.88 22.29
CA ASP A 177 -15.72 7.90 23.43
C ASP A 177 -16.66 6.68 23.48
N ASN A 178 -16.93 6.04 22.34
CA ASN A 178 -17.92 4.98 22.24
C ASN A 178 -17.50 3.89 21.25
N LEU A 179 -17.46 2.64 21.69
CA LEU A 179 -17.13 1.46 20.87
C LEU A 179 -17.98 1.29 19.61
N ARG A 180 -19.20 1.85 19.57
CA ARG A 180 -20.02 1.85 18.34
C ARG A 180 -19.34 2.55 17.16
N ASN A 181 -18.42 3.45 17.48
CA ASN A 181 -17.66 4.24 16.50
C ASN A 181 -16.29 3.63 16.20
N ALA A 182 -15.93 2.49 16.80
CA ALA A 182 -14.61 1.88 16.64
C ALA A 182 -14.25 1.63 15.16
N GLY A 183 -15.22 1.24 14.33
CA GLY A 183 -14.99 1.06 12.90
C GLY A 183 -14.65 2.34 12.12
N LEU A 184 -14.83 3.52 12.71
CA LEU A 184 -14.51 4.80 12.07
C LEU A 184 -13.04 5.23 12.24
N VAL A 185 -12.33 4.66 13.21
CA VAL A 185 -10.92 4.98 13.46
C VAL A 185 -9.98 4.23 12.53
N TYR A 186 -10.43 3.10 11.97
CA TYR A 186 -9.63 2.31 11.03
C TYR A 186 -9.58 2.99 9.65
N GLY A 187 -8.38 3.32 9.16
CA GLY A 187 -8.16 4.00 7.89
C GLY A 187 -6.67 4.14 7.58
N ASN A 188 -6.35 4.79 6.47
CA ASN A 188 -4.96 4.92 5.98
C ASN A 188 -4.03 5.63 6.98
N ILE A 189 -4.56 6.46 7.89
CA ILE A 189 -3.74 7.06 8.93
C ILE A 189 -3.22 5.99 9.91
N ILE A 190 -4.07 5.05 10.30
CA ILE A 190 -3.68 3.97 11.21
C ILE A 190 -2.86 2.91 10.49
N TYR A 191 -3.26 2.50 9.27
CA TYR A 191 -2.61 1.40 8.59
C TYR A 191 -1.37 1.78 7.79
N ASP A 192 -1.29 3.03 7.29
CA ASP A 192 -0.25 3.41 6.34
C ASP A 192 0.65 4.55 6.86
N LYS A 193 0.11 5.61 7.51
CA LYS A 193 0.94 6.65 8.11
C LYS A 193 1.71 6.14 9.31
N SER A 194 1.06 5.40 10.19
CA SER A 194 1.68 5.00 11.45
C SER A 194 2.93 4.13 11.28
N PRO A 195 3.04 3.17 10.30
CA PRO A 195 4.28 2.45 10.06
C PRO A 195 5.44 3.35 9.60
N VAL A 196 5.15 4.39 8.81
CA VAL A 196 6.18 5.38 8.41
C VAL A 196 6.70 6.14 9.63
N ILE A 197 5.79 6.58 10.50
CA ILE A 197 6.15 7.26 11.73
C ILE A 197 6.88 6.33 12.72
N MET A 198 6.50 5.05 12.78
CA MET A 198 7.22 4.04 13.57
C MET A 198 8.64 3.85 13.05
N GLU A 199 8.85 3.77 11.75
CA GLU A 199 10.19 3.69 11.16
C GLU A 199 11.04 4.93 11.50
N MET A 200 10.42 6.13 11.50
CA MET A 200 11.10 7.35 11.93
C MET A 200 11.49 7.28 13.41
N LEU A 201 10.62 6.77 14.29
CA LEU A 201 10.90 6.56 15.70
C LEU A 201 12.07 5.57 15.90
N VAL A 202 12.07 4.47 15.17
CA VAL A 202 13.16 3.49 15.21
C VAL A 202 14.50 4.12 14.83
N ARG A 203 14.52 5.02 13.85
CA ARG A 203 15.76 5.73 13.47
C ARG A 203 16.25 6.72 14.54
N VAL A 204 15.33 7.38 15.23
CA VAL A 204 15.66 8.26 16.37
C VAL A 204 16.30 7.46 17.51
N LEU A 205 15.78 6.25 17.77
CA LEU A 205 16.27 5.37 18.84
C LEU A 205 17.53 4.58 18.44
N GLY A 206 17.61 4.14 17.19
CA GLY A 206 18.46 3.05 16.74
C GLY A 206 17.83 1.67 16.96
N GLU A 207 18.17 0.72 16.10
CA GLU A 207 17.56 -0.62 16.06
C GLU A 207 17.72 -1.39 17.38
N ASP A 208 18.92 -1.39 17.97
CA ASP A 208 19.19 -2.13 19.21
C ASP A 208 18.41 -1.59 20.41
N ALA A 209 18.36 -0.26 20.55
CA ALA A 209 17.60 0.40 21.61
C ALA A 209 16.10 0.17 21.45
N PHE A 210 15.61 0.22 20.22
CA PHE A 210 14.21 -0.09 19.92
C PHE A 210 13.89 -1.54 20.29
N GLN A 211 14.69 -2.53 19.87
CA GLN A 211 14.46 -3.93 20.21
C GLN A 211 14.46 -4.16 21.74
N GLN A 212 15.42 -3.57 22.46
CA GLN A 212 15.46 -3.67 23.93
C GLN A 212 14.21 -3.07 24.58
N GLY A 213 13.79 -1.89 24.12
CA GLY A 213 12.56 -1.24 24.60
C GLY A 213 11.30 -2.06 24.32
N ILE A 214 11.20 -2.67 23.14
CA ILE A 214 10.08 -3.55 22.79
C ILE A 214 10.05 -4.81 23.66
N ARG A 215 11.20 -5.43 23.93
CA ARG A 215 11.30 -6.58 24.85
C ARG A 215 10.88 -6.20 26.28
N GLU A 216 11.30 -5.03 26.76
CA GLU A 216 10.86 -4.51 28.07
C GLU A 216 9.36 -4.25 28.09
N TYR A 217 8.81 -3.65 27.02
CA TYR A 217 7.38 -3.38 26.88
C TYR A 217 6.55 -4.67 26.94
N LEU A 218 6.88 -5.68 26.15
CA LEU A 218 6.16 -6.96 26.12
C LEU A 218 6.28 -7.71 27.45
N THR A 219 7.42 -7.63 28.12
CA THR A 219 7.61 -8.26 29.45
C THR A 219 6.82 -7.53 30.53
N THR A 220 6.82 -6.19 30.49
CA THR A 220 6.15 -5.35 31.50
C THR A 220 4.63 -5.50 31.46
N TYR A 221 4.08 -5.63 30.27
CA TYR A 221 2.62 -5.66 30.06
C TYR A 221 2.09 -7.05 29.65
N ALA A 222 2.88 -8.11 29.86
CA ALA A 222 2.52 -9.49 29.49
C ALA A 222 1.12 -9.89 29.94
N TYR A 223 0.29 -10.38 29.03
CA TYR A 223 -1.13 -10.71 29.24
C TYR A 223 -1.96 -9.57 29.85
N GLY A 224 -1.55 -8.34 29.62
CA GLY A 224 -2.15 -7.14 30.19
C GLY A 224 -2.44 -6.06 29.15
N ASN A 225 -2.67 -4.85 29.67
CA ASN A 225 -3.04 -3.69 28.87
C ASN A 225 -1.98 -2.59 28.95
N ALA A 226 -1.64 -2.02 27.82
CA ALA A 226 -0.69 -0.92 27.72
C ALA A 226 -1.33 0.32 27.05
N THR A 227 -0.66 1.45 27.17
CA THR A 227 -0.95 2.68 26.42
C THR A 227 0.27 3.10 25.62
N TRP A 228 0.04 3.95 24.62
CA TRP A 228 1.14 4.53 23.85
C TRP A 228 2.12 5.30 24.74
N GLU A 229 1.63 6.10 25.68
CA GLU A 229 2.47 6.85 26.63
C GLU A 229 3.29 5.90 27.52
N GLY A 230 2.75 4.72 27.82
CA GLY A 230 3.46 3.66 28.54
C GLY A 230 4.67 3.15 27.74
N LEU A 231 4.48 2.91 26.44
CA LEU A 231 5.54 2.52 25.54
C LEU A 231 6.60 3.63 25.39
N ILE A 232 6.18 4.86 25.10
CA ILE A 232 7.10 6.02 24.97
C ILE A 232 7.96 6.20 26.23
N ARG A 233 7.37 6.01 27.42
CA ARG A 233 8.11 6.09 28.70
C ARG A 233 9.18 4.99 28.81
N ILE A 234 8.91 3.80 28.27
CA ILE A 234 9.90 2.72 28.24
C ILE A 234 11.01 3.08 27.25
N LEU A 235 10.66 3.46 26.03
CA LEU A 235 11.62 3.80 24.96
C LEU A 235 12.51 4.99 25.36
N ASN A 236 11.99 5.97 26.09
CA ASN A 236 12.77 7.12 26.57
C ASN A 236 13.91 6.74 27.55
N LYS A 237 13.94 5.51 28.07
CA LYS A 237 15.08 5.03 28.88
C LYS A 237 16.31 4.72 28.02
N TYR A 238 16.15 4.59 26.72
CA TYR A 238 17.16 4.13 25.77
C TYR A 238 17.66 5.23 24.84
N THR A 239 17.26 6.49 25.05
CA THR A 239 17.69 7.65 24.26
C THR A 239 17.71 8.93 25.09
N GLU A 240 18.51 9.90 24.67
CA GLU A 240 18.51 11.26 25.23
C GLU A 240 17.47 12.18 24.57
N GLU A 241 16.84 11.72 23.48
CA GLU A 241 15.81 12.49 22.77
C GLU A 241 14.49 12.57 23.55
N ASP A 242 13.79 13.69 23.47
CA ASP A 242 12.46 13.86 24.05
C ASP A 242 11.39 13.21 23.16
N LEU A 243 11.20 11.89 23.34
CA LEU A 243 10.20 11.15 22.58
C LEU A 243 8.76 11.57 22.90
N ALA A 244 8.50 12.20 24.04
CA ALA A 244 7.18 12.70 24.38
C ALA A 244 6.83 13.93 23.51
N ALA A 245 7.76 14.88 23.38
CA ALA A 245 7.61 16.03 22.49
C ALA A 245 7.55 15.60 21.01
N TRP A 246 8.36 14.64 20.61
CA TRP A 246 8.33 14.05 19.27
C TRP A 246 6.97 13.40 18.97
N SER A 247 6.45 12.60 19.90
CA SER A 247 5.16 11.91 19.81
C SER A 247 3.99 12.88 19.76
N GLU A 248 4.04 13.98 20.51
CA GLU A 248 2.98 14.99 20.48
C GLU A 248 2.73 15.50 19.06
N VAL A 249 3.78 15.76 18.29
CA VAL A 249 3.65 16.29 16.94
C VAL A 249 3.28 15.20 15.92
N TRP A 250 3.94 14.04 15.98
CA TRP A 250 3.78 13.02 14.95
C TRP A 250 2.55 12.12 15.15
N VAL A 251 2.16 11.88 16.42
CA VAL A 251 1.09 10.94 16.77
C VAL A 251 -0.21 11.65 17.14
N ASN A 252 -0.13 12.73 17.95
CA ASN A 252 -1.31 13.40 18.48
C ASN A 252 -1.81 14.54 17.58
N GLN A 253 -1.02 14.97 16.57
CA GLN A 253 -1.41 16.02 15.64
C GLN A 253 -1.71 15.46 14.26
N LYS A 254 -2.75 16.02 13.62
CA LYS A 254 -3.13 15.65 12.25
C LYS A 254 -2.31 16.38 11.19
N GLY A 255 -2.24 15.80 9.99
CA GLY A 255 -1.63 16.42 8.82
C GLY A 255 -0.13 16.18 8.75
N MET A 256 0.52 16.93 7.87
CA MET A 256 1.95 16.81 7.54
C MET A 256 2.54 18.19 7.19
N PRO A 257 3.87 18.39 7.29
CA PRO A 257 4.49 19.64 6.89
C PRO A 257 4.45 19.83 5.36
N GLU A 258 4.28 21.07 4.91
CA GLU A 258 4.71 21.51 3.57
C GLU A 258 6.21 21.83 3.65
N ILE A 259 7.00 21.22 2.77
CA ILE A 259 8.45 21.37 2.75
C ILE A 259 8.86 21.95 1.39
N THR A 260 9.61 23.05 1.41
CA THR A 260 10.18 23.68 0.23
C THR A 260 11.69 23.70 0.31
N ALA A 261 12.36 23.68 -0.84
CA ALA A 261 13.80 23.78 -0.91
C ALA A 261 14.22 24.78 -1.99
N SER A 262 15.32 25.47 -1.76
CA SER A 262 15.89 26.39 -2.75
C SER A 262 17.40 26.50 -2.56
N VAL A 263 18.12 26.84 -3.63
CA VAL A 263 19.54 27.21 -3.55
C VAL A 263 19.62 28.73 -3.60
N LYS A 264 20.15 29.35 -2.53
CA LYS A 264 20.33 30.81 -2.38
C LYS A 264 21.74 31.11 -1.89
N ASP A 265 22.45 31.99 -2.53
CA ASP A 265 23.80 32.45 -2.14
C ASP A 265 24.80 31.29 -1.91
N GLY A 266 24.67 30.21 -2.65
CA GLY A 266 25.51 29.01 -2.51
C GLY A 266 25.14 28.11 -1.33
N GLU A 267 23.97 28.29 -0.77
CA GLU A 267 23.43 27.44 0.32
C GLU A 267 22.16 26.71 -0.15
N LEU A 268 22.02 25.44 0.24
CA LEU A 268 20.72 24.79 0.27
C LEU A 268 19.93 25.31 1.47
N VAL A 269 18.74 25.81 1.20
CA VAL A 269 17.78 26.27 2.21
C VAL A 269 16.55 25.38 2.11
N VAL A 270 16.24 24.66 3.20
CA VAL A 270 15.03 23.83 3.30
C VAL A 270 14.14 24.44 4.38
N GLU A 271 12.88 24.65 4.05
CA GLU A 271 11.91 25.30 4.94
C GLU A 271 10.70 24.39 5.15
N GLN A 272 10.25 24.26 6.40
CA GLN A 272 9.00 23.56 6.74
C GLN A 272 7.93 24.54 7.18
N ARG A 273 6.69 24.26 6.84
CA ARG A 273 5.52 25.06 7.22
C ARG A 273 4.35 24.16 7.61
N ASP A 274 3.65 24.52 8.67
CA ASP A 274 2.35 23.92 8.99
C ASP A 274 1.26 24.48 8.05
N PRO A 275 0.70 23.67 7.14
CA PRO A 275 -0.32 24.15 6.21
C PRO A 275 -1.64 24.54 6.89
N LEU A 276 -1.88 24.09 8.14
CA LEU A 276 -3.06 24.44 8.92
C LEU A 276 -2.88 25.68 9.81
N GLY A 277 -1.68 26.31 9.80
CA GLY A 277 -1.41 27.56 10.51
C GLY A 277 -1.36 27.45 12.03
N ARG A 278 -1.14 26.26 12.59
CA ARG A 278 -1.02 26.02 14.05
C ARG A 278 0.39 26.33 14.59
N GLY A 279 1.36 26.53 13.67
CA GLY A 279 2.77 26.76 14.01
C GLY A 279 3.50 25.48 14.42
N LEU A 280 2.98 24.31 14.08
CA LEU A 280 3.63 23.03 14.34
C LEU A 280 4.89 22.86 13.49
N LYS A 281 5.87 22.17 14.06
CA LYS A 281 7.12 21.78 13.41
C LYS A 281 7.31 20.30 13.59
N TRP A 282 7.64 19.61 12.51
CA TRP A 282 7.81 18.15 12.47
C TRP A 282 9.30 17.82 12.43
N PRO A 283 9.91 17.38 13.56
CA PRO A 283 11.31 16.99 13.59
C PRO A 283 11.52 15.73 12.75
N GLN A 284 12.45 15.79 11.79
CA GLN A 284 12.78 14.64 10.94
C GLN A 284 14.12 14.80 10.22
N GLU A 285 14.71 13.66 9.89
CA GLU A 285 15.92 13.56 9.09
C GLU A 285 15.59 13.28 7.63
N LEU A 286 16.09 14.11 6.73
CA LEU A 286 15.90 14.04 5.30
C LEU A 286 17.26 13.93 4.60
N THR A 287 17.25 13.49 3.35
CA THR A 287 18.41 13.62 2.46
C THR A 287 17.99 14.27 1.17
N TYR A 288 18.68 15.34 0.81
CA TYR A 288 18.52 16.04 -0.45
C TYR A 288 19.71 15.76 -1.37
N ARG A 289 19.49 15.83 -2.68
CA ARG A 289 20.58 15.92 -3.66
C ARG A 289 20.41 17.18 -4.46
N VAL A 290 21.48 17.99 -4.55
CA VAL A 290 21.54 19.20 -5.36
C VAL A 290 22.46 18.92 -6.56
N ILE A 291 21.97 19.18 -7.77
CA ILE A 291 22.69 18.98 -9.02
C ILE A 291 22.73 20.30 -9.76
N CYS A 292 23.93 20.85 -10.02
CA CYS A 292 24.13 22.10 -10.75
C CYS A 292 25.15 21.88 -11.87
N GLY A 293 24.68 21.70 -13.11
CA GLY A 293 25.55 21.32 -14.22
C GLY A 293 26.14 19.92 -14.05
N THR A 294 27.46 19.83 -13.88
CA THR A 294 28.19 18.57 -13.63
C THR A 294 28.44 18.29 -12.17
N ASP A 295 28.25 19.26 -11.30
CA ASP A 295 28.46 19.14 -9.86
C ASP A 295 27.21 18.59 -9.17
N SER A 296 27.42 17.72 -8.19
CA SER A 296 26.32 17.10 -7.43
C SER A 296 26.76 16.81 -6.01
N GLU A 297 25.87 17.06 -5.05
CA GLU A 297 26.11 16.81 -3.63
C GLU A 297 24.86 16.24 -2.94
N GLU A 298 25.07 15.24 -2.09
CA GLU A 298 24.03 14.74 -1.18
C GLU A 298 24.17 15.40 0.18
N ILE A 299 23.06 15.94 0.67
CA ILE A 299 23.04 16.78 1.86
C ILE A 299 22.08 16.17 2.87
N PRO A 300 22.58 15.70 4.03
CA PRO A 300 21.73 15.37 5.15
C PRO A 300 21.10 16.66 5.72
N VAL A 301 19.81 16.63 5.94
CA VAL A 301 19.02 17.75 6.43
C VAL A 301 18.29 17.33 7.69
N SER A 302 18.60 17.96 8.81
CA SER A 302 17.87 17.80 10.07
C SER A 302 16.88 18.95 10.22
N LEU A 303 15.58 18.64 10.18
CA LEU A 303 14.52 19.56 10.55
C LEU A 303 14.22 19.35 12.03
N GLU A 304 14.55 20.35 12.86
CA GLU A 304 14.35 20.28 14.30
C GLU A 304 12.94 20.78 14.70
N GLY A 305 12.44 20.31 15.84
CA GLY A 305 11.14 20.73 16.38
C GLY A 305 11.04 22.20 16.82
N ASN A 306 12.15 22.93 16.82
CA ASN A 306 12.23 24.35 17.20
C ASN A 306 12.55 25.28 16.04
N SER A 307 12.83 24.77 14.82
CA SER A 307 13.24 25.56 13.66
C SER A 307 12.30 25.38 12.46
N ASP A 308 12.03 26.47 11.75
CA ASP A 308 11.28 26.46 10.48
C ASP A 308 12.17 26.17 9.27
N SER A 309 13.51 26.28 9.42
CA SER A 309 14.42 26.16 8.29
C SER A 309 15.74 25.48 8.66
N PHE A 310 16.31 24.81 7.69
CA PHE A 310 17.66 24.28 7.68
C PHE A 310 18.47 24.99 6.60
N ARG A 311 19.76 25.29 6.85
CA ARG A 311 20.68 25.90 5.88
C ARG A 311 22.01 25.18 5.89
N MET A 312 22.51 24.87 4.70
CA MET A 312 23.84 24.26 4.53
C MET A 312 24.53 24.80 3.28
N LYS A 313 25.76 25.24 3.43
CA LYS A 313 26.59 25.71 2.33
C LYS A 313 26.97 24.53 1.44
N LEU A 314 26.80 24.69 0.12
CA LEU A 314 27.22 23.70 -0.85
C LEU A 314 28.74 23.64 -0.92
N SER A 315 29.30 22.47 -1.15
CA SER A 315 30.74 22.25 -1.33
C SER A 315 31.28 22.82 -2.64
N PHE A 316 30.39 23.21 -3.56
CA PHE A 316 30.71 23.82 -4.84
C PHE A 316 29.93 25.13 -5.05
N LEU A 317 30.40 25.95 -5.99
CA LEU A 317 29.67 27.18 -6.38
C LEU A 317 28.62 26.84 -7.44
N PRO A 318 27.32 27.08 -7.15
CA PRO A 318 26.26 26.84 -8.12
C PRO A 318 26.50 27.63 -9.41
N ASN A 319 26.49 26.93 -10.54
CA ASN A 319 26.59 27.55 -11.87
C ASN A 319 25.34 27.21 -12.68
N GLY A 320 24.52 28.22 -12.96
CA GLY A 320 23.27 28.05 -13.67
C GLY A 320 22.12 27.55 -12.79
N ASN A 321 21.13 26.92 -13.42
CA ASN A 321 19.98 26.36 -12.73
C ASN A 321 20.35 25.03 -12.06
N CYS A 322 20.00 24.90 -10.79
CA CYS A 322 20.17 23.66 -10.04
C CYS A 322 18.89 22.84 -10.00
N VAL A 323 19.02 21.53 -10.07
CA VAL A 323 17.96 20.57 -9.79
C VAL A 323 18.09 20.14 -8.32
N ILE A 324 17.03 20.30 -7.54
CA ILE A 324 16.97 19.91 -6.14
C ILE A 324 16.07 18.69 -6.03
N LEU A 325 16.62 17.57 -5.59
CA LEU A 325 15.90 16.32 -5.41
C LEU A 325 15.60 16.14 -3.91
N PRO A 326 14.34 16.24 -3.49
CA PRO A 326 13.98 16.08 -2.09
C PRO A 326 13.88 14.61 -1.70
N ASN A 327 14.15 14.32 -0.42
CA ASN A 327 13.86 13.04 0.22
C ASN A 327 14.34 11.82 -0.60
N ILE A 328 15.57 11.86 -1.11
CA ILE A 328 16.09 10.88 -2.09
C ILE A 328 16.13 9.44 -1.58
N ASN A 329 16.17 9.25 -0.27
CA ASN A 329 16.14 7.95 0.40
C ASN A 329 14.72 7.52 0.85
N GLY A 330 13.70 8.33 0.56
CA GLY A 330 12.30 8.07 0.90
C GLY A 330 12.01 8.02 2.41
N ARG A 331 12.87 8.59 3.27
CA ARG A 331 12.76 8.44 4.74
C ARG A 331 11.99 9.55 5.45
N GLY A 332 11.71 10.64 4.75
CA GLY A 332 10.92 11.75 5.27
C GLY A 332 9.44 11.60 4.99
N TYR A 333 8.64 12.35 5.76
CA TYR A 333 7.20 12.43 5.60
C TYR A 333 6.75 13.88 5.52
N GLY A 334 6.03 14.26 4.45
CA GLY A 334 5.54 15.61 4.21
C GLY A 334 5.28 15.88 2.74
N PHE A 335 4.67 17.02 2.45
CA PHE A 335 4.47 17.49 1.09
C PHE A 335 5.70 18.24 0.60
N PHE A 336 6.55 17.56 -0.18
CA PHE A 336 7.72 18.15 -0.83
C PHE A 336 7.27 18.93 -2.06
N LYS A 337 7.06 20.23 -1.87
CA LYS A 337 6.48 21.10 -2.88
C LYS A 337 7.51 21.52 -3.92
N ILE A 338 7.16 21.33 -5.17
CA ILE A 338 7.92 21.81 -6.34
C ILE A 338 7.03 22.64 -7.25
N THR A 339 7.64 23.44 -8.10
CA THR A 339 6.98 24.20 -9.18
C THR A 339 6.98 23.38 -10.47
N GLU A 340 6.14 23.80 -11.45
CA GLU A 340 6.13 23.22 -12.81
C GLU A 340 7.53 23.26 -13.45
N GLY A 341 8.27 24.38 -13.29
CA GLY A 341 9.61 24.54 -13.85
C GLY A 341 10.64 23.57 -13.26
N GLU A 342 10.53 23.27 -11.96
CA GLU A 342 11.43 22.32 -11.28
C GLU A 342 11.15 20.86 -11.64
N SER A 343 9.90 20.54 -12.01
CA SER A 343 9.49 19.17 -12.32
C SER A 343 10.29 18.55 -13.48
N SER A 344 10.71 19.34 -14.46
CA SER A 344 11.47 18.86 -15.61
C SER A 344 12.81 18.23 -15.20
N GLY A 345 13.47 18.80 -14.18
CA GLY A 345 14.70 18.26 -13.62
C GLY A 345 14.46 16.90 -12.94
N LEU A 346 13.38 16.78 -12.16
CA LEU A 346 13.00 15.52 -11.51
C LEU A 346 12.69 14.42 -12.53
N TRP A 347 11.94 14.73 -13.60
CA TRP A 347 11.67 13.81 -14.70
C TRP A 347 12.93 13.34 -15.42
N SER A 348 13.88 14.25 -15.62
CA SER A 348 15.17 13.90 -16.23
C SER A 348 15.94 12.88 -15.39
N VAL A 349 16.04 13.13 -14.08
CA VAL A 349 16.73 12.23 -13.15
C VAL A 349 15.97 10.90 -13.02
N LEU A 350 14.65 10.91 -12.95
CA LEU A 350 13.81 9.71 -12.89
C LEU A 350 14.10 8.75 -14.07
N ARG A 351 14.30 9.31 -15.28
CA ARG A 351 14.60 8.50 -16.48
C ARG A 351 16.03 8.00 -16.56
N SER A 352 16.99 8.70 -15.97
CA SER A 352 18.42 8.39 -16.08
C SER A 352 19.02 7.67 -14.87
N SER A 353 18.34 7.68 -13.73
CA SER A 353 18.83 7.05 -12.50
C SER A 353 18.64 5.53 -12.50
N GLU A 354 19.64 4.84 -11.94
CA GLU A 354 19.56 3.41 -11.63
C GLU A 354 19.14 3.17 -10.16
N ASP A 355 19.10 4.22 -9.33
CA ASP A 355 18.69 4.12 -7.93
C ASP A 355 17.15 3.99 -7.83
N GLU A 356 16.70 2.80 -7.49
CA GLU A 356 15.28 2.46 -7.42
C GLU A 356 14.53 3.22 -6.32
N VAL A 357 15.18 3.46 -5.17
CA VAL A 357 14.56 4.20 -4.06
C VAL A 357 14.40 5.67 -4.42
N LEU A 358 15.43 6.27 -5.02
CA LEU A 358 15.34 7.62 -5.56
C LEU A 358 14.20 7.73 -6.58
N LYS A 359 14.12 6.82 -7.54
CA LYS A 359 13.04 6.80 -8.55
C LYS A 359 11.66 6.71 -7.89
N GLY A 360 11.50 5.83 -6.90
CA GLY A 360 10.25 5.70 -6.13
C GLY A 360 9.88 6.99 -5.40
N SER A 361 10.84 7.62 -4.73
CA SER A 361 10.64 8.90 -4.03
C SER A 361 10.28 10.04 -5.00
N LEU A 362 10.93 10.10 -6.17
CA LEU A 362 10.60 11.09 -7.20
C LEU A 362 9.20 10.87 -7.78
N LEU A 363 8.79 9.61 -8.03
CA LEU A 363 7.43 9.30 -8.50
C LEU A 363 6.38 9.77 -7.48
N ILE A 364 6.60 9.52 -6.18
CA ILE A 364 5.72 9.98 -5.10
C ILE A 364 5.66 11.52 -5.09
N THR A 365 6.82 12.18 -5.13
CA THR A 365 6.90 13.65 -5.12
C THR A 365 6.15 14.26 -6.31
N LEU A 366 6.38 13.75 -7.53
CA LEU A 366 5.71 14.23 -8.75
C LEU A 366 4.19 13.98 -8.68
N TYR A 367 3.77 12.80 -8.22
CA TYR A 367 2.34 12.49 -8.08
C TYR A 367 1.66 13.37 -7.04
N GLU A 368 2.27 13.62 -5.88
CA GLU A 368 1.71 14.53 -4.88
C GLU A 368 1.59 15.97 -5.40
N ASN A 369 2.59 16.44 -6.14
CA ASN A 369 2.55 17.77 -6.76
C ASN A 369 1.47 17.87 -7.86
N LEU A 370 1.19 16.77 -8.60
CA LEU A 370 0.00 16.68 -9.46
C LEU A 370 -1.30 16.83 -8.64
N ARG A 371 -1.41 16.14 -7.49
CA ARG A 371 -2.60 16.17 -6.64
C ARG A 371 -2.84 17.56 -6.03
N TRP A 372 -1.79 18.26 -5.68
CA TRP A 372 -1.81 19.66 -5.20
C TRP A 372 -1.88 20.68 -6.33
N LYS A 373 -1.87 20.25 -7.60
CA LYS A 373 -1.96 21.10 -8.81
C LYS A 373 -0.80 22.11 -8.94
N THR A 374 0.36 21.79 -8.41
CA THR A 374 1.59 22.57 -8.61
C THR A 374 2.28 22.22 -9.93
N ILE A 375 1.96 21.04 -10.47
CA ILE A 375 2.34 20.63 -11.82
C ILE A 375 1.10 20.26 -12.65
N SER A 376 1.21 20.39 -13.99
CA SER A 376 0.06 20.22 -14.87
C SER A 376 -0.30 18.74 -15.09
N PRO A 377 -1.59 18.36 -15.13
CA PRO A 377 -2.01 17.01 -15.45
C PRO A 377 -1.59 16.55 -16.84
N GLN A 378 -1.53 17.47 -17.80
CA GLN A 378 -1.08 17.16 -19.16
C GLN A 378 0.41 16.82 -19.17
N GLY A 379 1.26 17.68 -18.60
CA GLY A 379 2.70 17.45 -18.51
C GLY A 379 3.02 16.15 -17.77
N PHE A 380 2.37 15.91 -16.65
CA PHE A 380 2.53 14.65 -15.89
C PHE A 380 2.19 13.43 -16.74
N ARG A 381 1.09 13.46 -17.49
CA ARG A 381 0.67 12.35 -18.35
C ARG A 381 1.66 12.11 -19.49
N GLU A 382 2.11 13.16 -20.18
CA GLU A 382 3.07 13.06 -21.27
C GLU A 382 4.39 12.44 -20.80
N GLU A 383 4.92 12.89 -19.68
CA GLU A 383 6.15 12.36 -19.09
C GLU A 383 6.00 10.89 -18.63
N MET A 384 4.88 10.54 -18.00
CA MET A 384 4.59 9.16 -17.60
C MET A 384 4.45 8.22 -18.80
N LEU A 385 3.82 8.65 -19.88
CA LEU A 385 3.71 7.86 -21.12
C LEU A 385 5.08 7.62 -21.77
N ALA A 386 6.03 8.55 -21.61
CA ALA A 386 7.40 8.39 -22.06
C ALA A 386 8.23 7.48 -21.13
N TYR A 387 8.00 7.56 -19.82
CA TYR A 387 8.73 6.79 -18.80
C TYR A 387 8.34 5.31 -18.78
N LEU A 388 7.03 5.04 -18.70
CA LEU A 388 6.48 3.71 -18.39
C LEU A 388 6.97 2.57 -19.30
N PRO A 389 7.09 2.72 -20.65
CA PRO A 389 7.54 1.64 -21.52
C PRO A 389 8.98 1.17 -21.28
N ASN A 390 9.81 2.01 -20.64
CA ASN A 390 11.23 1.77 -20.41
C ASN A 390 11.53 1.31 -18.97
N GLU A 391 10.53 1.28 -18.08
CA GLU A 391 10.74 0.85 -16.71
C GLU A 391 10.75 -0.68 -16.59
N SER A 392 11.83 -1.21 -16.05
CA SER A 392 12.06 -2.65 -15.89
C SER A 392 11.77 -3.15 -14.47
N ASN A 393 11.89 -2.29 -13.44
CA ASN A 393 11.59 -2.67 -12.07
C ASN A 393 10.07 -2.79 -11.86
N SER A 394 9.61 -3.95 -11.41
CA SER A 394 8.17 -4.25 -11.30
C SER A 394 7.44 -3.42 -10.26
N LEU A 395 8.11 -2.96 -9.19
CA LEU A 395 7.51 -2.09 -8.18
C LEU A 395 7.32 -0.69 -8.73
N LEU A 396 8.35 -0.11 -9.36
CA LEU A 396 8.27 1.21 -10.01
C LEU A 396 7.26 1.21 -11.15
N PHE A 397 7.24 0.15 -11.96
CA PHE A 397 6.27 -0.01 -13.03
C PHE A 397 4.83 0.00 -12.50
N SER A 398 4.57 -0.72 -11.40
CA SER A 398 3.24 -0.74 -10.79
C SER A 398 2.84 0.60 -10.18
N MET A 399 3.78 1.34 -9.55
CA MET A 399 3.55 2.70 -9.06
C MET A 399 3.19 3.64 -10.20
N ALA A 400 3.97 3.64 -11.27
CA ALA A 400 3.74 4.49 -12.43
C ALA A 400 2.39 4.20 -13.10
N LEU A 401 2.01 2.92 -13.24
CA LEU A 401 0.68 2.52 -13.75
C LEU A 401 -0.44 3.05 -12.87
N SER A 402 -0.32 2.90 -11.55
CA SER A 402 -1.33 3.39 -10.61
C SER A 402 -1.52 4.90 -10.72
N TYR A 403 -0.42 5.66 -10.70
CA TYR A 403 -0.46 7.12 -10.80
C TYR A 403 -1.00 7.62 -12.14
N LEU A 404 -0.69 6.91 -13.22
CA LEU A 404 -1.20 7.24 -14.56
C LEU A 404 -2.70 6.95 -14.66
N GLY A 405 -3.17 5.84 -14.09
CA GLY A 405 -4.59 5.50 -13.99
C GLY A 405 -5.36 6.51 -13.14
N ASP A 406 -4.79 6.92 -12.02
CA ASP A 406 -5.36 7.97 -11.15
C ASP A 406 -5.41 9.33 -11.84
N CYS A 407 -4.34 9.70 -12.56
CA CYS A 407 -4.29 10.92 -13.35
C CYS A 407 -5.42 10.93 -14.39
N GLN A 408 -5.64 9.84 -15.11
CA GLN A 408 -6.73 9.72 -16.10
C GLN A 408 -8.12 9.83 -15.45
N ARG A 409 -8.31 9.21 -14.29
CA ARG A 409 -9.59 9.21 -13.57
C ARG A 409 -9.93 10.57 -12.95
N ILE A 410 -8.93 11.24 -12.35
CA ILE A 410 -9.12 12.51 -11.63
C ILE A 410 -9.12 13.71 -12.58
N PHE A 411 -8.32 13.64 -13.63
CA PHE A 411 -8.19 14.67 -14.66
C PHE A 411 -8.47 14.04 -16.05
N PRO A 412 -9.73 13.73 -16.37
CA PRO A 412 -10.10 13.03 -17.61
C PRO A 412 -9.61 13.78 -18.85
N SER A 413 -9.11 13.00 -19.81
CA SER A 413 -8.68 13.50 -21.12
C SER A 413 -8.93 12.42 -22.17
N ASP A 414 -8.61 12.69 -23.44
CA ASP A 414 -8.62 11.68 -24.50
C ASP A 414 -7.83 10.44 -24.07
N SER A 415 -8.50 9.29 -24.00
CA SER A 415 -7.91 8.01 -23.55
C SER A 415 -6.98 7.39 -24.60
N ARG A 416 -7.14 7.73 -25.88
CA ARG A 416 -6.46 7.07 -27.00
C ARG A 416 -4.92 7.02 -26.89
N PRO A 417 -4.22 8.10 -26.52
CA PRO A 417 -2.75 8.01 -26.34
C PRO A 417 -2.35 6.99 -25.28
N LEU A 418 -3.08 6.96 -24.15
CA LEU A 418 -2.85 6.03 -23.07
C LEU A 418 -3.19 4.60 -23.47
N GLU A 419 -4.33 4.38 -24.15
CA GLU A 419 -4.73 3.08 -24.71
C GLU A 419 -3.66 2.51 -25.65
N GLN A 420 -3.09 3.34 -26.52
CA GLN A 420 -2.03 2.92 -27.46
C GLN A 420 -0.77 2.47 -26.76
N VAL A 421 -0.29 3.24 -25.78
CA VAL A 421 0.93 2.90 -25.01
C VAL A 421 0.70 1.63 -24.19
N LEU A 422 -0.42 1.53 -23.48
CA LEU A 422 -0.74 0.34 -22.70
C LEU A 422 -0.85 -0.90 -23.58
N TRP A 423 -1.53 -0.81 -24.72
CA TRP A 423 -1.67 -1.96 -25.63
C TRP A 423 -0.32 -2.38 -26.21
N LYS A 424 0.56 -1.43 -26.52
CA LYS A 424 1.93 -1.73 -26.93
C LYS A 424 2.67 -2.51 -25.83
N ILE A 425 2.57 -2.06 -24.57
CA ILE A 425 3.18 -2.79 -23.43
C ILE A 425 2.58 -4.20 -23.31
N VAL A 426 1.26 -4.35 -23.37
CA VAL A 426 0.58 -5.65 -23.32
C VAL A 426 1.12 -6.63 -24.37
N THR A 427 1.47 -6.15 -25.55
CA THR A 427 1.84 -7.01 -26.69
C THR A 427 3.35 -7.20 -26.83
N THR A 428 4.18 -6.29 -26.34
CA THR A 428 5.62 -6.27 -26.62
C THR A 428 6.55 -6.25 -25.41
N ASN A 429 6.05 -5.94 -24.20
CA ASN A 429 6.93 -5.89 -23.02
C ASN A 429 7.52 -7.28 -22.72
N PRO A 430 8.83 -7.41 -22.47
CA PRO A 430 9.45 -8.71 -22.17
C PRO A 430 8.99 -9.32 -20.84
N VAL A 431 8.54 -8.51 -19.88
CA VAL A 431 8.13 -8.94 -18.55
C VAL A 431 6.63 -9.26 -18.57
N SER A 432 6.26 -10.53 -18.39
CA SER A 432 4.86 -10.99 -18.44
C SER A 432 3.96 -10.31 -17.39
N GLN A 433 4.51 -10.05 -16.19
CA GLN A 433 3.79 -9.33 -15.14
C GLN A 433 3.44 -7.89 -15.54
N HIS A 434 4.33 -7.18 -16.24
CA HIS A 434 4.05 -5.84 -16.77
C HIS A 434 2.94 -5.87 -17.82
N ARG A 435 2.93 -6.91 -18.69
CA ARG A 435 1.82 -7.10 -19.65
C ARG A 435 0.48 -7.24 -18.95
N LEU A 436 0.42 -8.08 -17.91
CA LEU A 436 -0.83 -8.30 -17.16
C LEU A 436 -1.30 -7.04 -16.43
N GLN A 437 -0.39 -6.33 -15.76
CA GLN A 437 -0.70 -5.08 -15.07
C GLN A 437 -1.17 -4.00 -16.07
N ALA A 438 -0.46 -3.83 -17.20
CA ALA A 438 -0.87 -2.91 -18.26
C ALA A 438 -2.21 -3.29 -18.87
N PHE A 439 -2.50 -4.60 -19.06
CA PHE A 439 -3.79 -5.07 -19.52
C PHE A 439 -4.93 -4.72 -18.54
N ARG A 440 -4.70 -4.88 -17.24
CA ARG A 440 -5.70 -4.54 -16.22
C ARG A 440 -6.01 -3.03 -16.22
N LEU A 441 -4.99 -2.17 -16.36
CA LEU A 441 -5.21 -0.73 -16.53
C LEU A 441 -5.89 -0.42 -17.85
N TYR A 442 -5.41 -1.00 -18.97
CA TYR A 442 -6.04 -0.83 -20.30
C TYR A 442 -7.54 -1.14 -20.27
N ARG A 443 -7.91 -2.28 -19.67
CA ARG A 443 -9.32 -2.66 -19.47
C ARG A 443 -10.12 -1.61 -18.70
N SER A 444 -9.51 -1.00 -17.68
CA SER A 444 -10.22 -0.05 -16.80
C SER A 444 -10.41 1.34 -17.41
N ILE A 445 -9.61 1.69 -18.44
CA ILE A 445 -9.64 3.01 -19.08
C ILE A 445 -10.11 2.98 -20.53
N ALA A 446 -10.28 1.80 -21.12
CA ALA A 446 -10.69 1.64 -22.52
C ALA A 446 -12.06 2.30 -22.76
N ASP A 447 -12.07 3.27 -23.66
CA ASP A 447 -13.24 4.06 -24.02
C ASP A 447 -13.37 4.24 -25.54
N SER A 448 -12.27 4.17 -26.29
CA SER A 448 -12.32 4.22 -27.76
C SER A 448 -13.00 2.98 -28.33
N GLU A 449 -13.75 3.15 -29.44
CA GLU A 449 -14.43 2.05 -30.14
C GLU A 449 -13.46 0.91 -30.48
N GLU A 450 -12.23 1.24 -30.93
CA GLU A 450 -11.21 0.25 -31.24
C GLU A 450 -10.79 -0.55 -30.00
N ALA A 451 -10.54 0.11 -28.87
CA ALA A 451 -10.13 -0.53 -27.63
C ALA A 451 -11.23 -1.45 -27.07
N VAL A 452 -12.46 -0.95 -27.03
CA VAL A 452 -13.62 -1.71 -26.53
C VAL A 452 -13.92 -2.91 -27.43
N GLN A 453 -13.88 -2.74 -28.75
CA GLN A 453 -14.11 -3.85 -29.69
C GLN A 453 -13.00 -4.91 -29.60
N ARG A 454 -11.74 -4.51 -29.39
CA ARG A 454 -10.62 -5.42 -29.16
C ARG A 454 -10.84 -6.27 -27.90
N LEU A 455 -11.23 -5.65 -26.79
CA LEU A 455 -11.53 -6.33 -25.54
C LEU A 455 -12.76 -7.26 -25.67
N TYR A 456 -13.77 -6.87 -26.45
CA TYR A 456 -14.93 -7.73 -26.72
C TYR A 456 -14.51 -9.00 -27.47
N THR A 457 -13.71 -8.89 -28.51
CA THR A 457 -13.21 -10.05 -29.28
C THR A 457 -12.38 -10.98 -28.39
N LEU A 458 -11.47 -10.43 -27.59
CA LEU A 458 -10.63 -11.17 -26.63
C LEU A 458 -11.50 -11.95 -25.62
N TRP A 459 -12.49 -11.29 -25.04
CA TRP A 459 -13.42 -11.92 -24.08
C TRP A 459 -14.26 -13.01 -24.75
N GLN A 460 -14.79 -12.75 -25.94
CA GLN A 460 -15.64 -13.68 -26.68
C GLN A 460 -14.89 -14.95 -27.06
N GLU A 461 -13.69 -14.81 -27.63
CA GLU A 461 -12.85 -15.92 -28.09
C GLU A 461 -12.06 -16.59 -26.94
N ARG A 462 -12.00 -15.99 -25.77
CA ARG A 462 -11.14 -16.39 -24.65
C ARG A 462 -9.67 -16.50 -25.06
N LYS A 463 -9.22 -15.64 -25.94
CA LYS A 463 -7.85 -15.61 -26.43
C LYS A 463 -7.13 -14.41 -25.85
N ALA A 464 -6.39 -14.64 -24.77
CA ALA A 464 -5.54 -13.63 -24.15
C ALA A 464 -4.42 -13.19 -25.13
N PRO A 465 -3.87 -11.98 -24.97
CA PRO A 465 -2.67 -11.56 -25.67
C PRO A 465 -1.53 -12.56 -25.44
N LYS A 466 -0.62 -12.68 -26.41
CA LYS A 466 0.52 -13.61 -26.30
C LYS A 466 1.31 -13.30 -25.02
N ASP A 467 1.69 -14.33 -24.30
CA ASP A 467 2.45 -14.26 -23.03
C ASP A 467 1.78 -13.38 -21.94
N CYS A 468 0.45 -13.24 -22.00
CA CYS A 468 -0.36 -12.59 -20.99
C CYS A 468 -1.45 -13.56 -20.51
N THR A 469 -1.30 -14.14 -19.35
CA THR A 469 -2.29 -15.11 -18.82
C THR A 469 -3.36 -14.36 -18.03
N LEU A 470 -4.62 -14.47 -18.49
CA LEU A 470 -5.76 -13.85 -17.82
C LEU A 470 -6.44 -14.88 -16.92
N SER A 471 -6.71 -14.46 -15.69
CA SER A 471 -7.44 -15.25 -14.69
C SER A 471 -8.95 -15.23 -14.92
N GLU A 472 -9.70 -16.08 -14.20
CA GLU A 472 -11.16 -16.03 -14.17
C GLU A 472 -11.66 -14.63 -13.74
N SER A 473 -11.00 -14.03 -12.76
CA SER A 473 -11.31 -12.66 -12.28
C SER A 473 -11.10 -11.59 -13.36
N ASP A 474 -10.07 -11.73 -14.20
CA ASP A 474 -9.85 -10.81 -15.32
C ASP A 474 -11.00 -10.90 -16.37
N TYR A 475 -11.48 -12.12 -16.69
CA TYR A 475 -12.61 -12.31 -17.59
C TYR A 475 -13.93 -11.83 -16.97
N ILE A 476 -14.13 -11.97 -15.67
CA ILE A 476 -15.27 -11.41 -14.95
C ILE A 476 -15.26 -9.88 -15.07
N GLY A 477 -14.13 -9.23 -14.76
CA GLY A 477 -13.99 -7.78 -14.90
C GLY A 477 -14.20 -7.28 -16.33
N LEU A 478 -13.72 -8.03 -17.35
CA LEU A 478 -14.02 -7.75 -18.76
C LEU A 478 -15.52 -7.76 -19.04
N SER A 479 -16.25 -8.76 -18.56
CA SER A 479 -17.68 -8.90 -18.81
C SER A 479 -18.49 -7.74 -18.25
N TYR A 480 -18.15 -7.22 -17.08
CA TYR A 480 -18.80 -6.04 -16.50
C TYR A 480 -18.57 -4.80 -17.36
N MET A 481 -17.33 -4.53 -17.72
CA MET A 481 -16.96 -3.39 -18.57
C MET A 481 -17.69 -3.48 -19.92
N LEU A 482 -17.63 -4.65 -20.57
CA LEU A 482 -18.28 -4.86 -21.87
C LEU A 482 -19.80 -4.75 -21.81
N ALA A 483 -20.45 -5.18 -20.72
CA ALA A 483 -21.88 -5.01 -20.53
C ALA A 483 -22.28 -3.53 -20.45
N MET A 484 -21.43 -2.67 -19.88
CA MET A 484 -21.67 -1.22 -19.85
C MET A 484 -21.49 -0.56 -21.22
N HIS A 485 -20.47 -1.00 -22.00
CA HIS A 485 -20.21 -0.44 -23.34
C HIS A 485 -21.12 -0.96 -24.43
N PHE A 486 -21.69 -2.17 -24.29
CA PHE A 486 -22.61 -2.78 -25.24
C PHE A 486 -23.96 -3.10 -24.58
N PRO A 487 -24.77 -2.08 -24.23
CA PRO A 487 -26.02 -2.28 -23.51
C PRO A 487 -27.01 -3.22 -24.25
N GLU A 488 -26.99 -3.25 -25.58
CA GLU A 488 -27.82 -4.14 -26.42
C GLU A 488 -27.38 -5.61 -26.35
N LYS A 489 -26.16 -5.89 -25.91
CA LYS A 489 -25.60 -7.25 -25.71
C LYS A 489 -25.39 -7.61 -24.24
N ALA A 490 -25.70 -6.71 -23.30
CA ALA A 490 -25.36 -6.85 -21.89
C ALA A 490 -25.88 -8.15 -21.27
N ASP A 491 -27.18 -8.48 -21.49
CA ASP A 491 -27.76 -9.71 -20.97
C ASP A 491 -27.05 -10.97 -21.50
N LYS A 492 -26.67 -10.98 -22.78
CA LYS A 492 -25.93 -12.09 -23.39
C LYS A 492 -24.49 -12.19 -22.82
N ILE A 493 -23.81 -11.05 -22.62
CA ILE A 493 -22.46 -11.00 -22.04
C ILE A 493 -22.51 -11.58 -20.64
N ILE A 494 -23.41 -11.10 -19.80
CA ILE A 494 -23.54 -11.53 -18.40
C ILE A 494 -23.91 -13.02 -18.32
N ALA A 495 -24.90 -13.49 -19.08
CA ALA A 495 -25.27 -14.91 -19.07
C ALA A 495 -24.13 -15.81 -19.56
N THR A 496 -23.40 -15.39 -20.60
CA THR A 496 -22.26 -16.14 -21.11
C THR A 496 -21.16 -16.24 -20.07
N GLN A 497 -20.79 -15.13 -19.42
CA GLN A 497 -19.75 -15.14 -18.38
C GLN A 497 -20.18 -15.97 -17.17
N LEU A 498 -21.42 -15.85 -16.71
CA LEU A 498 -21.96 -16.65 -15.61
C LEU A 498 -21.85 -18.16 -15.85
N SER A 499 -22.08 -18.60 -17.11
CA SER A 499 -21.91 -20.00 -17.46
C SER A 499 -20.48 -20.50 -17.44
N ARG A 500 -19.51 -19.60 -17.54
CA ARG A 500 -18.06 -19.88 -17.57
C ARG A 500 -17.43 -19.96 -16.17
N ILE A 501 -18.08 -19.39 -15.15
CA ILE A 501 -17.57 -19.36 -13.77
C ILE A 501 -17.71 -20.76 -13.14
N GLN A 502 -16.61 -21.32 -12.68
CA GLN A 502 -16.57 -22.66 -12.08
C GLN A 502 -16.73 -22.62 -10.56
N ASN A 503 -16.08 -21.67 -9.89
CA ASN A 503 -16.15 -21.54 -8.44
C ASN A 503 -17.55 -21.14 -7.99
N PRO A 504 -18.26 -21.92 -7.14
CA PRO A 504 -19.65 -21.64 -6.75
C PRO A 504 -19.83 -20.35 -5.94
N ASP A 505 -18.84 -19.96 -5.14
CA ASP A 505 -18.91 -18.74 -4.35
C ASP A 505 -18.72 -17.50 -5.25
N ARG A 506 -17.75 -17.52 -6.17
CA ARG A 506 -17.61 -16.48 -7.22
C ARG A 506 -18.82 -16.38 -8.14
N LYS A 507 -19.49 -17.51 -8.41
CA LYS A 507 -20.71 -17.53 -9.21
C LYS A 507 -21.85 -16.79 -8.53
N LYS A 508 -22.04 -17.01 -7.22
CA LYS A 508 -23.01 -16.27 -6.41
C LYS A 508 -22.73 -14.79 -6.36
N GLU A 509 -21.46 -14.43 -6.14
CA GLU A 509 -21.03 -13.04 -6.15
C GLU A 509 -21.29 -12.38 -7.51
N TYR A 510 -20.93 -13.04 -8.60
CA TYR A 510 -21.20 -12.54 -9.94
C TYR A 510 -22.70 -12.31 -10.19
N GLN A 511 -23.56 -13.22 -9.72
CA GLN A 511 -25.02 -13.08 -9.79
C GLN A 511 -25.53 -11.89 -8.96
N PHE A 512 -24.91 -11.62 -7.82
CA PHE A 512 -25.27 -10.48 -6.97
C PHE A 512 -24.84 -9.14 -7.59
N ILE A 513 -23.63 -9.06 -8.16
CA ILE A 513 -23.07 -7.82 -8.72
C ILE A 513 -23.62 -7.50 -10.09
N SER A 514 -23.84 -8.50 -10.97
CA SER A 514 -24.14 -8.28 -12.37
C SER A 514 -25.39 -7.40 -12.65
N PRO A 515 -26.45 -7.36 -11.82
CA PRO A 515 -27.55 -6.42 -12.03
C PRO A 515 -27.15 -4.94 -11.93
N SER A 516 -26.00 -4.62 -11.27
CA SER A 516 -25.50 -3.26 -11.18
C SER A 516 -25.01 -2.68 -12.51
N VAL A 517 -24.68 -3.54 -13.48
CA VAL A 517 -24.27 -3.16 -14.85
C VAL A 517 -25.34 -3.43 -15.89
N SER A 518 -26.57 -3.69 -15.45
CA SER A 518 -27.72 -3.90 -16.34
C SER A 518 -28.01 -2.66 -17.21
N PRO A 519 -28.42 -2.80 -18.48
CA PRO A 519 -28.90 -1.67 -19.28
C PRO A 519 -30.20 -1.08 -18.72
N ARG A 520 -30.97 -1.84 -17.95
CA ARG A 520 -32.27 -1.43 -17.37
C ARG A 520 -32.02 -0.61 -16.08
N LYS A 521 -32.47 0.65 -16.09
CA LYS A 521 -32.33 1.57 -14.97
C LYS A 521 -32.94 1.03 -13.68
N GLU A 522 -34.13 0.41 -13.79
CA GLU A 522 -34.90 -0.13 -12.66
C GLU A 522 -34.12 -1.22 -11.91
N GLU A 523 -33.36 -2.05 -12.62
CA GLU A 523 -32.52 -3.07 -12.00
C GLU A 523 -31.35 -2.45 -11.26
N ARG A 524 -30.66 -1.47 -11.85
CA ARG A 524 -29.58 -0.75 -11.17
C ARG A 524 -30.08 0.00 -9.95
N ASP A 525 -31.24 0.67 -10.05
CA ASP A 525 -31.87 1.37 -8.92
C ASP A 525 -32.25 0.38 -7.80
N SER A 526 -32.70 -0.82 -8.15
CA SER A 526 -33.02 -1.88 -7.19
C SER A 526 -31.75 -2.33 -6.43
N VAL A 527 -30.63 -2.52 -7.14
CA VAL A 527 -29.34 -2.84 -6.50
C VAL A 527 -28.94 -1.71 -5.55
N PHE A 528 -28.98 -0.46 -6.01
CA PHE A 528 -28.66 0.70 -5.19
C PHE A 528 -29.55 0.78 -3.94
N ALA A 529 -30.86 0.61 -4.10
CA ALA A 529 -31.80 0.58 -2.97
C ALA A 529 -31.51 -0.56 -1.99
N SER A 530 -31.06 -1.71 -2.49
CA SER A 530 -30.69 -2.85 -1.64
C SER A 530 -29.51 -2.54 -0.72
N LEU A 531 -28.61 -1.62 -1.11
CA LEU A 531 -27.48 -1.17 -0.30
C LEU A 531 -27.91 -0.31 0.90
N LEU A 532 -29.16 0.17 0.96
CA LEU A 532 -29.71 0.81 2.15
C LEU A 532 -29.91 -0.20 3.31
N ILE A 533 -30.00 -1.48 3.00
CA ILE A 533 -30.04 -2.56 3.97
C ILE A 533 -28.61 -2.85 4.44
N ALA A 534 -28.34 -2.65 5.73
CA ALA A 534 -26.99 -2.78 6.29
C ALA A 534 -26.32 -4.14 5.99
N GLY A 535 -27.08 -5.24 5.99
CA GLY A 535 -26.59 -6.57 5.67
C GLY A 535 -26.06 -6.76 4.23
N ASN A 536 -26.43 -5.86 3.31
CA ASN A 536 -25.98 -5.88 1.91
C ASN A 536 -24.77 -4.97 1.66
N ARG A 537 -24.35 -4.19 2.66
CA ARG A 537 -23.17 -3.30 2.59
C ARG A 537 -21.92 -4.00 3.11
N ARG A 538 -21.56 -5.11 2.48
CA ARG A 538 -20.33 -5.84 2.77
C ARG A 538 -19.31 -5.54 1.67
N VAL A 539 -18.02 -5.64 2.01
CA VAL A 539 -16.94 -5.57 1.02
C VAL A 539 -17.09 -6.71 0.01
N GLU A 540 -17.59 -7.85 0.48
CA GLU A 540 -17.96 -9.00 -0.32
C GLU A 540 -19.37 -9.45 0.05
N PRO A 541 -20.26 -9.67 -0.91
CA PRO A 541 -21.64 -10.09 -0.69
C PRO A 541 -21.78 -11.55 -0.26
#